data_88619e6c925cec714ca646c7b27ab088
#
_entry.id   88619e6c925cec714ca646c7b27ab088
#
_cell.length_a   1.000
_cell.length_b   1.000
_cell.length_c   1.000
_cell.angle_alpha   90.00
_cell.angle_beta   90.00
_cell.angle_gamma   90.00
#
_symmetry.space_group_name_H-M   'P 1'
#
loop_
_entity.id
_entity.type
_entity.pdbx_description
1 polymer ?
#
loop_
_entity_poly.entity_id
_entity_poly.type
_entity_poly.pdbx_seq_one_letter_code
_entity_poly.pdbx_strand_id
1 'polypeptide(L)'
;MKINVMTDILEANDRIAAANSETFKQNHNLVLNLMSSPGAGKTSLLEKTGEALKGKLRLGVIAGDIETTRDAERLEKHKVPAVQLTTGSACHLDANMVASALPHVDLKKTDVLIIENVGNLVCPAEFKLGEDYKIMMLSVTEGDEKPLKYPLMFRESSLLLINKIDLLKYTNFDLKEAMYSFLSPL
;
A
#
# COMPACT_ATOMS: atom_id res chain seq x y z
N MET A 1 -14.75 -15.60 -30.95
CA MET A 1 -14.21 -15.99 -29.63
C MET A 1 -13.79 -14.74 -28.93
N LYS A 2 -14.41 -14.39 -27.76
CA LYS A 2 -13.95 -13.26 -26.93
C LYS A 2 -13.01 -13.85 -25.86
N ILE A 3 -11.75 -13.44 -25.87
CA ILE A 3 -10.79 -13.77 -24.81
C ILE A 3 -10.73 -12.57 -23.88
N ASN A 4 -11.05 -12.78 -22.60
CA ASN A 4 -11.00 -11.72 -21.57
C ASN A 4 -9.67 -11.82 -20.81
N VAL A 5 -8.60 -11.34 -21.42
CA VAL A 5 -7.22 -11.46 -20.91
C VAL A 5 -7.07 -10.88 -19.51
N MET A 6 -7.79 -9.80 -19.19
CA MET A 6 -7.69 -9.16 -17.87
C MET A 6 -8.26 -10.06 -16.76
N THR A 7 -9.37 -10.76 -17.00
CA THR A 7 -9.93 -11.73 -16.05
C THR A 7 -8.94 -12.85 -15.75
N ASP A 8 -8.30 -13.41 -16.79
CA ASP A 8 -7.34 -14.51 -16.62
C ASP A 8 -6.10 -14.06 -15.82
N ILE A 9 -5.63 -12.82 -16.02
CA ILE A 9 -4.52 -12.24 -15.25
C ILE A 9 -4.88 -12.07 -13.79
N LEU A 10 -6.06 -11.52 -13.48
CA LEU A 10 -6.51 -11.30 -12.11
C LEU A 10 -6.74 -12.63 -11.38
N GLU A 11 -7.31 -13.64 -12.06
CA GLU A 11 -7.48 -14.96 -11.46
C GLU A 11 -6.15 -15.65 -11.15
N ALA A 12 -5.15 -15.50 -12.03
CA ALA A 12 -3.82 -16.03 -11.77
C ALA A 12 -3.15 -15.31 -10.59
N ASN A 13 -3.29 -13.99 -10.50
CA ASN A 13 -2.81 -13.19 -9.38
C ASN A 13 -3.50 -13.62 -8.06
N ASP A 14 -4.82 -13.78 -8.06
CA ASP A 14 -5.61 -14.12 -6.88
C ASP A 14 -5.20 -15.48 -6.28
N ARG A 15 -4.80 -16.45 -7.10
CA ARG A 15 -4.26 -17.74 -6.61
C ARG A 15 -2.95 -17.55 -5.85
N ILE A 16 -2.05 -16.71 -6.37
CA ILE A 16 -0.77 -16.43 -5.70
C ILE A 16 -1.02 -15.60 -4.44
N ALA A 17 -1.92 -14.61 -4.51
CA ALA A 17 -2.30 -13.81 -3.35
C ALA A 17 -2.87 -14.67 -2.21
N ALA A 18 -3.68 -15.69 -2.53
CA ALA A 18 -4.17 -16.64 -1.54
C ALA A 18 -3.04 -17.44 -0.87
N ALA A 19 -2.03 -17.86 -1.63
CA ALA A 19 -0.85 -18.55 -1.09
C ALA A 19 -0.01 -17.62 -0.20
N ASN A 20 0.16 -16.35 -0.59
CA ASN A 20 0.81 -15.34 0.23
C ASN A 20 0.05 -15.13 1.56
N SER A 21 -1.28 -14.97 1.49
CA SER A 21 -2.14 -14.80 2.67
C SER A 21 -2.01 -15.98 3.64
N GLU A 22 -1.98 -17.20 3.13
CA GLU A 22 -1.78 -18.39 3.97
C GLU A 22 -0.41 -18.37 4.65
N THR A 23 0.64 -17.97 3.93
CA THR A 23 1.99 -17.82 4.50
C THR A 23 2.02 -16.78 5.62
N PHE A 24 1.34 -15.64 5.44
CA PHE A 24 1.25 -14.60 6.46
C PHE A 24 0.49 -15.07 7.70
N LYS A 25 -0.64 -15.76 7.52
CA LYS A 25 -1.44 -16.33 8.63
C LYS A 25 -0.64 -17.34 9.45
N GLN A 26 0.11 -18.24 8.80
CA GLN A 26 0.97 -19.20 9.46
C GLN A 26 2.05 -18.56 10.33
N ASN A 27 2.50 -17.35 9.98
CA ASN A 27 3.46 -16.58 10.74
C ASN A 27 2.82 -15.56 11.70
N HIS A 28 1.48 -15.49 11.77
CA HIS A 28 0.72 -14.55 12.59
C HIS A 28 1.01 -13.07 12.27
N ASN A 29 1.30 -12.76 11.01
CA ASN A 29 1.53 -11.39 10.56
C ASN A 29 0.20 -10.70 10.28
N LEU A 30 0.06 -9.44 10.71
CA LEU A 30 -0.93 -8.50 10.17
C LEU A 30 -0.32 -7.85 8.94
N VAL A 31 -1.00 -7.96 7.80
CA VAL A 31 -0.47 -7.46 6.51
C VAL A 31 -1.35 -6.35 5.95
N LEU A 32 -0.72 -5.21 5.69
CA LEU A 32 -1.37 -4.00 5.22
C LEU A 32 -0.80 -3.58 3.86
N ASN A 33 -1.67 -3.38 2.86
CA ASN A 33 -1.29 -2.82 1.56
C ASN A 33 -1.51 -1.30 1.58
N LEU A 34 -0.43 -0.52 1.60
CA LEU A 34 -0.47 0.94 1.66
C LEU A 34 -0.38 1.52 0.25
N MET A 35 -1.47 2.11 -0.20
CA MET A 35 -1.65 2.66 -1.54
C MET A 35 -1.82 4.18 -1.50
N SER A 36 -1.36 4.87 -2.52
CA SER A 36 -1.52 6.33 -2.68
C SER A 36 -1.10 6.81 -4.06
N SER A 37 -1.30 8.09 -4.33
CA SER A 37 -0.56 8.78 -5.40
C SER A 37 0.92 8.87 -5.09
N PRO A 38 1.78 9.11 -6.10
CA PRO A 38 3.17 9.50 -5.89
C PRO A 38 3.25 10.78 -5.02
N GLY A 39 4.20 10.80 -4.09
CA GLY A 39 4.44 11.98 -3.24
C GLY A 39 3.39 12.23 -2.15
N ALA A 40 2.41 11.35 -1.92
CA ALA A 40 1.44 11.48 -0.82
C ALA A 40 2.08 11.39 0.58
N GLY A 41 3.27 10.75 0.69
CA GLY A 41 4.05 10.67 1.93
C GLY A 41 4.07 9.30 2.59
N LYS A 42 3.86 8.21 1.84
CA LYS A 42 3.90 6.83 2.36
C LYS A 42 5.15 6.53 3.17
N THR A 43 6.33 6.68 2.58
CA THR A 43 7.60 6.39 3.23
C THR A 43 7.80 7.22 4.51
N SER A 44 7.40 8.51 4.51
CA SER A 44 7.47 9.35 5.70
C SER A 44 6.53 8.89 6.81
N LEU A 45 5.34 8.39 6.46
CA LEU A 45 4.44 7.75 7.42
C LEU A 45 5.07 6.50 8.02
N LEU A 46 5.69 5.65 7.20
CA LEU A 46 6.32 4.41 7.65
C LEU A 46 7.51 4.66 8.57
N GLU A 47 8.34 5.69 8.30
CA GLU A 47 9.41 6.13 9.21
C GLU A 47 8.85 6.47 10.59
N LYS A 48 7.79 7.30 10.64
CA LYS A 48 7.14 7.69 11.90
C LYS A 48 6.42 6.55 12.59
N THR A 49 5.82 5.65 11.83
CA THR A 49 5.19 4.43 12.36
C THR A 49 6.24 3.53 13.01
N GLY A 50 7.39 3.33 12.35
CA GLY A 50 8.50 2.55 12.92
C GLY A 50 9.03 3.14 14.23
N GLU A 51 9.18 4.47 14.29
CA GLU A 51 9.55 5.16 15.54
C GLU A 51 8.51 4.96 16.66
N ALA A 52 7.23 5.11 16.35
CA ALA A 52 6.13 5.02 17.32
C ALA A 52 5.88 3.59 17.83
N LEU A 53 6.10 2.60 17.00
CA LEU A 53 5.93 1.17 17.34
C LEU A 53 7.15 0.54 17.98
N LYS A 54 8.29 1.25 18.02
CA LYS A 54 9.54 0.73 18.57
C LYS A 54 9.37 0.18 19.99
N GLY A 55 9.73 -1.08 20.17
CA GLY A 55 9.61 -1.80 21.45
C GLY A 55 8.18 -2.25 21.79
N LYS A 56 7.20 -2.00 20.92
CA LYS A 56 5.80 -2.45 21.08
C LYS A 56 5.44 -3.53 20.05
N LEU A 57 5.70 -3.25 18.78
CA LEU A 57 5.45 -4.15 17.66
C LEU A 57 6.65 -4.14 16.72
N ARG A 58 6.90 -5.27 16.07
CA ARG A 58 7.96 -5.44 15.09
C ARG A 58 7.40 -5.17 13.70
N LEU A 59 7.83 -4.06 13.12
CA LEU A 59 7.42 -3.64 11.78
C LEU A 59 8.39 -4.21 10.74
N GLY A 60 7.85 -4.73 9.64
CA GLY A 60 8.58 -5.04 8.40
C GLY A 60 7.93 -4.33 7.22
N VAL A 61 8.69 -4.02 6.18
CA VAL A 61 8.20 -3.34 4.99
C VAL A 61 8.68 -4.05 3.72
N ILE A 62 7.77 -4.25 2.76
CA ILE A 62 8.10 -4.54 1.37
C ILE A 62 7.81 -3.25 0.61
N ALA A 63 8.83 -2.57 0.09
CA ALA A 63 8.70 -1.29 -0.59
C ALA A 63 8.75 -1.48 -2.11
N GLY A 64 7.65 -1.15 -2.80
CA GLY A 64 7.57 -1.14 -4.26
C GLY A 64 7.91 0.22 -4.83
N ASP A 65 8.94 0.30 -5.68
CA ASP A 65 9.29 1.50 -6.42
C ASP A 65 9.67 1.17 -7.86
N ILE A 66 9.52 2.16 -8.75
CA ILE A 66 9.79 1.98 -10.17
C ILE A 66 11.30 1.82 -10.42
N GLU A 67 12.15 2.66 -9.81
CA GLU A 67 13.57 2.72 -10.15
C GLU A 67 14.53 2.89 -8.97
N THR A 68 14.07 3.38 -7.78
CA THR A 68 14.98 3.80 -6.73
C THR A 68 14.98 2.88 -5.51
N THR A 69 16.11 2.79 -4.82
CA THR A 69 16.25 2.10 -3.52
C THR A 69 16.09 3.05 -2.33
N ARG A 70 15.81 4.33 -2.60
CA ARG A 70 15.83 5.40 -1.59
C ARG A 70 14.84 5.18 -0.46
N ASP A 71 13.69 4.60 -0.74
CA ASP A 71 12.67 4.40 0.29
C ASP A 71 13.06 3.30 1.28
N ALA A 72 13.62 2.18 0.81
CA ALA A 72 14.18 1.16 1.68
C ALA A 72 15.37 1.70 2.51
N GLU A 73 16.30 2.44 1.90
CA GLU A 73 17.43 3.06 2.60
C GLU A 73 16.99 4.07 3.68
N ARG A 74 15.91 4.80 3.44
CA ARG A 74 15.31 5.71 4.43
C ARG A 74 14.75 4.94 5.61
N LEU A 75 14.00 3.86 5.36
CA LEU A 75 13.42 3.00 6.39
C LEU A 75 14.50 2.33 7.24
N GLU A 76 15.58 1.83 6.63
CA GLU A 76 16.70 1.23 7.34
C GLU A 76 17.39 2.21 8.31
N LYS A 77 17.54 3.50 7.92
CA LYS A 77 18.06 4.54 8.83
C LYS A 77 17.20 4.71 10.09
N HIS A 78 15.89 4.46 9.97
CA HIS A 78 14.95 4.46 11.10
C HIS A 78 14.81 3.10 11.77
N LYS A 79 15.69 2.11 11.41
CA LYS A 79 15.70 0.74 11.95
C LYS A 79 14.40 -0.03 11.68
N VAL A 80 13.75 0.27 10.58
CA VAL A 80 12.63 -0.49 10.03
C VAL A 80 13.20 -1.44 8.97
N PRO A 81 13.16 -2.77 9.19
CA PRO A 81 13.58 -3.74 8.18
C PRO A 81 12.74 -3.56 6.91
N ALA A 82 13.39 -3.38 5.79
CA ALA A 82 12.72 -3.18 4.51
C ALA A 82 13.36 -4.04 3.41
N VAL A 83 12.52 -4.60 2.56
CA VAL A 83 12.91 -5.27 1.32
C VAL A 83 12.41 -4.44 0.15
N GLN A 84 13.31 -4.02 -0.72
CA GLN A 84 12.98 -3.25 -1.92
C GLN A 84 12.60 -4.18 -3.08
N LEU A 85 11.45 -3.88 -3.70
CA LEU A 85 11.04 -4.42 -4.98
C LEU A 85 11.12 -3.32 -6.05
N THR A 86 12.05 -3.44 -6.97
CA THR A 86 12.14 -2.54 -8.12
C THR A 86 11.27 -3.10 -9.24
N THR A 87 10.22 -2.38 -9.60
CA THR A 87 9.21 -2.85 -10.55
C THR A 87 9.54 -2.52 -12.01
N GLY A 88 10.55 -1.65 -12.25
CA GLY A 88 10.91 -1.20 -13.60
C GLY A 88 9.76 -0.42 -14.25
N SER A 89 9.08 -1.02 -15.21
CA SER A 89 7.97 -0.38 -15.92
C SER A 89 6.59 -0.65 -15.28
N ALA A 90 6.49 -1.53 -14.29
CA ALA A 90 5.20 -1.84 -13.67
C ALA A 90 4.76 -0.73 -12.69
N CYS A 91 3.52 -0.30 -12.85
CA CYS A 91 2.92 0.79 -12.07
C CYS A 91 2.23 0.31 -10.78
N HIS A 92 2.39 -0.95 -10.39
CA HIS A 92 1.84 -1.56 -9.18
C HIS A 92 2.65 -2.81 -8.81
N LEU A 93 2.47 -3.27 -7.59
CA LEU A 93 2.90 -4.59 -7.16
C LEU A 93 1.79 -5.62 -7.45
N ASP A 94 2.18 -6.82 -7.87
CA ASP A 94 1.32 -7.99 -7.97
C ASP A 94 1.70 -9.05 -6.91
N ALA A 95 0.87 -10.08 -6.78
CA ALA A 95 1.10 -11.13 -5.77
C ALA A 95 2.39 -11.92 -6.01
N ASN A 96 2.82 -12.09 -7.26
CA ASN A 96 4.04 -12.80 -7.60
C ASN A 96 5.29 -12.00 -7.21
N MET A 97 5.26 -10.67 -7.40
CA MET A 97 6.32 -9.79 -6.93
C MET A 97 6.46 -9.87 -5.41
N VAL A 98 5.33 -9.81 -4.68
CA VAL A 98 5.34 -9.98 -3.21
C VAL A 98 5.88 -11.35 -2.83
N ALA A 99 5.42 -12.44 -3.46
CA ALA A 99 5.91 -13.79 -3.20
C ALA A 99 7.44 -13.89 -3.36
N SER A 100 8.00 -13.20 -4.37
CA SER A 100 9.45 -13.17 -4.60
C SER A 100 10.25 -12.45 -3.51
N ALA A 101 9.62 -11.52 -2.78
CA ALA A 101 10.24 -10.81 -1.66
C ALA A 101 10.20 -11.61 -0.36
N LEU A 102 9.24 -12.52 -0.17
CA LEU A 102 9.03 -13.23 1.10
C LEU A 102 10.27 -13.96 1.64
N PRO A 103 11.11 -14.62 0.81
CA PRO A 103 12.35 -15.25 1.29
C PRO A 103 13.34 -14.28 1.94
N HIS A 104 13.20 -12.99 1.69
CA HIS A 104 14.06 -11.92 2.21
C HIS A 104 13.46 -11.19 3.42
N VAL A 105 12.23 -11.53 3.81
CA VAL A 105 11.52 -10.95 4.96
C VAL A 105 11.54 -11.96 6.11
N ASP A 106 12.04 -11.57 7.29
CA ASP A 106 11.94 -12.40 8.49
C ASP A 106 10.53 -12.33 9.10
N LEU A 107 9.59 -13.08 8.48
CA LEU A 107 8.18 -13.08 8.89
C LEU A 107 8.00 -13.50 10.35
N LYS A 108 8.86 -14.38 10.89
CA LYS A 108 8.81 -14.83 12.29
C LYS A 108 9.17 -13.72 13.29
N LYS A 109 9.89 -12.70 12.83
CA LYS A 109 10.26 -11.53 13.62
C LYS A 109 9.46 -10.28 13.23
N THR A 110 8.38 -10.44 12.48
CA THR A 110 7.50 -9.34 12.03
C THR A 110 6.12 -9.55 12.62
N ASP A 111 5.58 -8.55 13.31
CA ASP A 111 4.20 -8.56 13.79
C ASP A 111 3.27 -7.89 12.77
N VAL A 112 3.74 -6.77 12.21
CA VAL A 112 3.03 -6.01 11.16
C VAL A 112 3.91 -5.90 9.94
N LEU A 113 3.44 -6.44 8.81
CA LEU A 113 4.08 -6.28 7.50
C LEU A 113 3.31 -5.24 6.70
N ILE A 114 3.98 -4.19 6.25
CA ILE A 114 3.39 -3.22 5.35
C ILE A 114 3.98 -3.42 3.96
N ILE A 115 3.10 -3.61 2.99
CA ILE A 115 3.44 -3.59 1.57
C ILE A 115 3.19 -2.15 1.10
N GLU A 116 4.27 -1.37 0.94
CA GLU A 116 4.21 -0.04 0.34
C GLU A 116 4.10 -0.20 -1.18
N ASN A 117 2.91 0.02 -1.73
CA ASN A 117 2.67 -0.11 -3.15
C ASN A 117 3.26 1.07 -3.94
N VAL A 118 3.49 0.86 -5.23
CA VAL A 118 3.89 1.92 -6.15
C VAL A 118 2.85 3.04 -6.14
N GLY A 119 3.31 4.29 -6.22
CA GLY A 119 2.42 5.45 -6.24
C GLY A 119 1.55 5.48 -7.50
N ASN A 120 0.30 5.01 -7.37
CA ASN A 120 -0.69 4.96 -8.45
C ASN A 120 -2.10 4.82 -7.86
N LEU A 121 -3.10 5.51 -8.46
CA LEU A 121 -4.50 5.48 -7.99
C LEU A 121 -5.41 4.54 -8.80
N VAL A 122 -4.89 3.77 -9.74
CA VAL A 122 -5.67 2.90 -10.62
C VAL A 122 -5.30 1.43 -10.39
N CYS A 123 -4.14 1.02 -10.89
CA CYS A 123 -3.75 -0.38 -10.94
C CYS A 123 -3.71 -1.10 -9.58
N PRO A 124 -3.17 -0.54 -8.48
CA PRO A 124 -3.09 -1.24 -7.21
C PRO A 124 -4.44 -1.65 -6.62
N ALA A 125 -5.54 -1.00 -7.03
CA ALA A 125 -6.88 -1.30 -6.54
C ALA A 125 -7.35 -2.71 -6.93
N GLU A 126 -7.01 -3.15 -8.15
CA GLU A 126 -7.50 -4.40 -8.73
C GLU A 126 -6.72 -5.63 -8.25
N PHE A 127 -5.44 -5.46 -7.86
CA PHE A 127 -4.57 -6.57 -7.51
C PHE A 127 -4.56 -6.83 -6.01
N LYS A 128 -4.87 -8.06 -5.62
CA LYS A 128 -4.65 -8.56 -4.27
C LYS A 128 -3.22 -9.04 -4.13
N LEU A 129 -2.61 -8.82 -2.97
CA LEU A 129 -1.23 -9.21 -2.67
C LEU A 129 -1.15 -10.31 -1.62
N GLY A 130 -2.29 -10.61 -0.97
CA GLY A 130 -2.43 -11.51 0.18
C GLY A 130 -2.59 -10.73 1.49
N GLU A 131 -2.78 -9.41 1.42
CA GLU A 131 -2.99 -8.52 2.55
C GLU A 131 -4.30 -8.76 3.30
N ASP A 132 -4.32 -8.40 4.59
CA ASP A 132 -5.55 -8.38 5.40
C ASP A 132 -6.39 -7.14 5.11
N TYR A 133 -5.74 -5.98 4.91
CA TYR A 133 -6.40 -4.70 4.66
C TYR A 133 -5.67 -3.86 3.63
N LYS A 134 -6.44 -3.23 2.74
CA LYS A 134 -5.98 -2.16 1.87
C LYS A 134 -6.18 -0.82 2.58
N ILE A 135 -5.13 0.00 2.59
CA ILE A 135 -5.13 1.34 3.19
C ILE A 135 -4.84 2.36 2.10
N MET A 136 -5.76 3.29 1.89
CA MET A 136 -5.56 4.41 0.99
C MET A 136 -5.03 5.62 1.75
N MET A 137 -3.94 6.21 1.27
CA MET A 137 -3.44 7.48 1.76
C MET A 137 -3.69 8.58 0.73
N LEU A 138 -4.42 9.62 1.13
CA LEU A 138 -4.70 10.82 0.36
C LEU A 138 -4.03 12.04 1.00
N SER A 139 -3.22 12.77 0.23
CA SER A 139 -2.67 14.04 0.70
C SER A 139 -3.62 15.18 0.42
N VAL A 140 -3.77 16.13 1.34
CA VAL A 140 -4.60 17.33 1.13
C VAL A 140 -4.14 18.19 -0.05
N THR A 141 -2.93 18.00 -0.53
CA THR A 141 -2.39 18.70 -1.72
C THR A 141 -2.87 18.10 -3.05
N GLU A 142 -3.59 16.96 -3.01
CA GLU A 142 -4.04 16.25 -4.22
C GLU A 142 -5.47 16.63 -4.65
N GLY A 143 -6.26 17.24 -3.74
CA GLY A 143 -7.66 17.57 -3.94
C GLY A 143 -8.62 16.53 -3.36
N ASP A 144 -9.77 17.02 -2.86
CA ASP A 144 -10.83 16.28 -2.19
C ASP A 144 -11.72 15.46 -3.15
N GLU A 145 -11.65 15.75 -4.45
CA GLU A 145 -12.37 15.04 -5.50
C GLU A 145 -11.74 13.70 -5.93
N LYS A 146 -10.59 13.32 -5.36
CA LYS A 146 -9.90 12.05 -5.71
C LYS A 146 -10.78 10.81 -5.49
N PRO A 147 -11.58 10.70 -4.43
CA PRO A 147 -12.48 9.56 -4.26
C PRO A 147 -13.49 9.41 -5.39
N LEU A 148 -14.00 10.53 -5.92
CA LEU A 148 -14.94 10.53 -7.05
C LEU A 148 -14.27 10.20 -8.39
N LYS A 149 -13.00 10.61 -8.55
CA LYS A 149 -12.24 10.35 -9.79
C LYS A 149 -11.68 8.93 -9.88
N TYR A 150 -11.38 8.31 -8.73
CA TYR A 150 -10.78 6.99 -8.63
C TYR A 150 -11.60 6.06 -7.70
N PRO A 151 -12.90 5.89 -7.97
CA PRO A 151 -13.82 5.27 -7.01
C PRO A 151 -13.42 3.84 -6.61
N LEU A 152 -12.82 3.07 -7.53
CA LEU A 152 -12.39 1.72 -7.24
C LEU A 152 -11.32 1.67 -6.13
N MET A 153 -10.31 2.55 -6.21
CA MET A 153 -9.23 2.63 -5.21
C MET A 153 -9.77 2.87 -3.79
N PHE A 154 -10.72 3.79 -3.68
CA PHE A 154 -11.29 4.15 -2.38
C PHE A 154 -12.29 3.09 -1.88
N ARG A 155 -13.07 2.48 -2.76
CA ARG A 155 -14.03 1.42 -2.41
C ARG A 155 -13.36 0.13 -1.95
N GLU A 156 -12.24 -0.23 -2.56
CA GLU A 156 -11.45 -1.41 -2.19
C GLU A 156 -10.62 -1.21 -0.91
N SER A 157 -10.55 0.03 -0.40
CA SER A 157 -9.77 0.36 0.79
C SER A 157 -10.60 0.28 2.06
N SER A 158 -10.06 -0.37 3.08
CA SER A 158 -10.69 -0.51 4.39
C SER A 158 -10.50 0.72 5.27
N LEU A 159 -9.48 1.54 4.97
CA LEU A 159 -9.12 2.73 5.74
C LEU A 159 -8.62 3.83 4.80
N LEU A 160 -9.06 5.06 5.06
CA LEU A 160 -8.54 6.27 4.44
C LEU A 160 -7.69 7.05 5.43
N LEU A 161 -6.43 7.30 5.09
CA LEU A 161 -5.54 8.20 5.80
C LEU A 161 -5.44 9.53 5.04
N ILE A 162 -5.78 10.64 5.69
CA ILE A 162 -5.59 11.97 5.13
C ILE A 162 -4.29 12.54 5.67
N ASN A 163 -3.33 12.79 4.78
CA ASN A 163 -1.98 13.21 5.13
C ASN A 163 -1.71 14.67 4.78
N LYS A 164 -0.63 15.24 5.33
CA LYS A 164 -0.19 16.63 5.19
C LYS A 164 -1.25 17.63 5.64
N ILE A 165 -1.99 17.30 6.70
CA ILE A 165 -3.09 18.13 7.23
C ILE A 165 -2.62 19.51 7.74
N ASP A 166 -1.34 19.66 8.02
CA ASP A 166 -0.68 20.93 8.31
C ASP A 166 -0.79 21.93 7.14
N LEU A 167 -0.97 21.43 5.92
CA LEU A 167 -1.15 22.22 4.70
C LEU A 167 -2.62 22.59 4.39
N LEU A 168 -3.60 22.11 5.17
CA LEU A 168 -5.02 22.39 4.92
C LEU A 168 -5.31 23.89 4.73
N LYS A 169 -4.70 24.75 5.56
CA LYS A 169 -4.89 26.22 5.48
C LYS A 169 -4.33 26.85 4.20
N TYR A 170 -3.57 26.12 3.41
CA TYR A 170 -2.98 26.57 2.15
C TYR A 170 -3.60 25.88 0.92
N THR A 171 -4.60 25.03 1.12
CA THR A 171 -5.31 24.30 0.07
C THR A 171 -6.80 24.57 0.13
N ASN A 172 -7.52 24.24 -0.94
CA ASN A 172 -8.99 24.29 -0.98
C ASN A 172 -9.59 22.90 -0.62
N PHE A 173 -8.85 22.05 0.08
CA PHE A 173 -9.27 20.69 0.41
C PHE A 173 -10.40 20.69 1.44
N ASP A 174 -11.54 20.12 1.08
CA ASP A 174 -12.67 19.91 1.99
C ASP A 174 -12.60 18.49 2.60
N LEU A 175 -12.26 18.42 3.89
CA LEU A 175 -12.19 17.17 4.63
C LEU A 175 -13.53 16.43 4.67
N LYS A 176 -14.66 17.18 4.78
CA LYS A 176 -15.98 16.56 4.89
C LYS A 176 -16.37 15.92 3.57
N GLU A 177 -16.10 16.61 2.46
CA GLU A 177 -16.36 16.10 1.12
C GLU A 177 -15.54 14.84 0.83
N ALA A 178 -14.23 14.85 1.13
CA ALA A 178 -13.37 13.70 0.95
C ALA A 178 -13.83 12.50 1.81
N MET A 179 -14.20 12.73 3.08
CA MET A 179 -14.71 11.69 3.97
C MET A 179 -16.08 11.17 3.52
N TYR A 180 -16.99 12.05 3.10
CA TYR A 180 -18.31 11.66 2.62
C TYR A 180 -18.19 10.79 1.38
N SER A 181 -17.38 11.18 0.41
CA SER A 181 -17.13 10.42 -0.82
C SER A 181 -16.47 9.07 -0.56
N PHE A 182 -15.65 8.94 0.48
CA PHE A 182 -15.08 7.65 0.90
C PHE A 182 -16.11 6.73 1.57
N LEU A 183 -16.97 7.29 2.43
CA LEU A 183 -17.96 6.51 3.20
C LEU A 183 -19.21 6.16 2.39
N SER A 184 -19.50 6.90 1.32
CA SER A 184 -20.66 6.72 0.45
C SER A 184 -20.21 6.54 -1.00
N PRO A 185 -19.46 5.47 -1.31
CA PRO A 185 -19.00 5.22 -2.67
C PRO A 185 -20.21 4.98 -3.58
N LEU A 186 -20.25 5.69 -4.73
CA LEU A 186 -21.26 5.55 -5.78
C LEU A 186 -21.26 4.15 -6.40
#